data_0d80c25670d26ee30826f46b9f48c28c
#
_entry.id   0d80c25670d26ee30826f46b9f48c28c
#
_cell.length_a   1.000
_cell.length_b   1.000
_cell.length_c   1.000
_cell.angle_alpha   90.00
_cell.angle_beta   90.00
_cell.angle_gamma   90.00
#
_symmetry.space_group_name_H-M   'P 1'
#
loop_
_entity.id
_entity.type
_entity.pdbx_description
1 polymer ?
#
loop_
_entity_poly.entity_id
_entity_poly.type
_entity_poly.pdbx_seq_one_letter_code
_entity_poly.pdbx_strand_id
1 'polypeptide(L)'
;MCWSSQVSVAMMGVGTAAALISYHRKDPAAIWLTLGYFSAMEALQVAGYAVVDQCGTFENRAVTLASYLHIAFQPFLINAFALELVPKAAKDRTKRWVFAVCGLSAAVMIAQLVP
;
A
#
# COMPACT_ATOMS: atom_id res chain seq x y z
N MET A 1 9.01 7.83 -3.07
CA MET A 1 10.11 8.80 -3.07
C MET A 1 11.00 8.51 -1.88
N CYS A 2 12.20 8.08 -2.13
CA CYS A 2 13.07 7.52 -1.10
C CYS A 2 14.04 8.60 -0.63
N TRP A 3 13.86 9.10 0.58
CA TRP A 3 14.78 10.07 1.16
C TRP A 3 16.05 9.38 1.67
N SER A 4 15.88 8.28 2.41
CA SER A 4 16.95 7.39 2.84
C SER A 4 16.37 6.13 3.48
N SER A 5 17.16 5.07 3.60
CA SER A 5 16.75 3.84 4.31
C SER A 5 16.37 4.11 5.78
N GLN A 6 17.06 5.04 6.42
CA GLN A 6 16.81 5.44 7.82
C GLN A 6 15.43 6.09 7.98
N VAL A 7 15.05 6.97 7.05
CA VAL A 7 13.71 7.60 7.06
C VAL A 7 12.63 6.55 6.83
N SER A 8 12.82 5.61 5.90
CA SER A 8 11.88 4.53 5.67
C SER A 8 11.72 3.63 6.89
N VAL A 9 12.80 3.30 7.62
CA VAL A 9 12.71 2.57 8.89
C VAL A 9 11.90 3.33 9.93
N ALA A 10 12.14 4.64 10.08
CA ALA A 10 11.38 5.47 11.01
C ALA A 10 9.89 5.53 10.64
N MET A 11 9.57 5.73 9.36
CA MET A 11 8.19 5.78 8.87
C MET A 11 7.49 4.43 8.98
N MET A 12 8.19 3.32 8.75
CA MET A 12 7.69 1.98 9.01
C MET A 12 7.30 1.81 10.48
N GLY A 13 8.14 2.26 11.41
CA GLY A 13 7.86 2.22 12.84
C GLY A 13 6.63 3.04 13.22
N VAL A 14 6.56 4.28 12.76
CA VAL A 14 5.41 5.19 13.00
C VAL A 14 4.13 4.61 12.39
N GLY A 15 4.17 4.14 11.16
CA GLY A 15 3.02 3.55 10.47
C GLY A 15 2.51 2.29 11.16
N THR A 16 3.42 1.41 11.60
CA THR A 16 3.07 0.20 12.36
C THR A 16 2.43 0.57 13.70
N ALA A 17 3.00 1.50 14.44
CA ALA A 17 2.45 1.97 15.72
C ALA A 17 1.04 2.56 15.52
N ALA A 18 0.85 3.42 14.51
CA ALA A 18 -0.44 4.00 14.18
C ALA A 18 -1.48 2.94 13.83
N ALA A 19 -1.10 1.93 13.02
CA ALA A 19 -1.98 0.82 12.67
C ALA A 19 -2.41 0.01 13.91
N LEU A 20 -1.47 -0.30 14.81
CA LEU A 20 -1.75 -1.03 16.04
C LEU A 20 -2.65 -0.23 16.99
N ILE A 21 -2.38 1.06 17.16
CA ILE A 21 -3.23 1.94 17.99
C ILE A 21 -4.64 1.98 17.43
N SER A 22 -4.81 2.17 16.11
CA SER A 22 -6.10 2.20 15.45
C SER A 22 -6.83 0.85 15.58
N TYR A 23 -6.12 -0.27 15.45
CA TYR A 23 -6.66 -1.60 15.68
C TYR A 23 -7.16 -1.79 17.11
N HIS A 24 -6.37 -1.40 18.13
CA HIS A 24 -6.76 -1.50 19.53
C HIS A 24 -7.93 -0.58 19.89
N ARG A 25 -8.03 0.57 19.23
CA ARG A 25 -9.19 1.47 19.38
C ARG A 25 -10.45 0.96 18.72
N LYS A 26 -10.36 -0.16 18.00
CA LYS A 26 -11.48 -0.74 17.22
C LYS A 26 -12.00 0.21 16.13
N ASP A 27 -11.11 1.01 15.56
CA ASP A 27 -11.44 1.82 14.40
C ASP A 27 -11.82 0.93 13.21
N PRO A 28 -12.56 1.43 12.20
CA PRO A 28 -12.91 0.66 11.01
C PRO A 28 -11.71 -0.02 10.36
N ALA A 29 -11.88 -1.25 9.89
CA ALA A 29 -10.79 -2.04 9.32
C ALA A 29 -10.07 -1.34 8.18
N ALA A 30 -10.77 -0.55 7.36
CA ALA A 30 -10.19 0.24 6.29
C ALA A 30 -9.11 1.22 6.79
N ILE A 31 -9.24 1.73 8.02
CA ILE A 31 -8.28 2.68 8.59
C ILE A 31 -7.00 1.97 9.00
N TRP A 32 -7.05 0.99 9.90
CA TRP A 32 -5.84 0.33 10.38
C TRP A 32 -5.16 -0.54 9.32
N LEU A 33 -5.94 -1.14 8.38
CA LEU A 33 -5.38 -1.86 7.24
C LEU A 33 -4.61 -0.92 6.29
N THR A 34 -5.13 0.27 6.02
CA THR A 34 -4.44 1.24 5.17
C THR A 34 -3.16 1.73 5.82
N LEU A 35 -3.18 2.04 7.12
CA LEU A 35 -1.97 2.43 7.86
C LEU A 35 -0.91 1.32 7.83
N GLY A 36 -1.31 0.06 8.08
CA GLY A 36 -0.43 -1.10 7.99
C GLY A 36 0.11 -1.33 6.57
N TYR A 37 -0.71 -1.09 5.56
CA TYR A 37 -0.31 -1.20 4.16
C TYR A 37 0.76 -0.18 3.78
N PHE A 38 0.63 1.07 4.21
CA PHE A 38 1.68 2.07 4.01
C PHE A 38 2.95 1.75 4.79
N SER A 39 2.82 1.22 6.00
CA SER A 39 3.98 0.72 6.76
C SER A 39 4.71 -0.42 6.03
N ALA A 40 3.97 -1.35 5.41
CA ALA A 40 4.54 -2.42 4.61
C ALA A 40 5.26 -1.87 3.35
N MET A 41 4.78 -0.77 2.76
CA MET A 41 5.48 -0.10 1.67
C MET A 41 6.85 0.41 2.09
N GLU A 42 6.95 1.01 3.28
CA GLU A 42 8.23 1.46 3.81
C GLU A 42 9.19 0.28 4.08
N ALA A 43 8.65 -0.86 4.55
CA ALA A 43 9.44 -2.09 4.69
C ALA A 43 9.99 -2.60 3.34
N LEU A 44 9.17 -2.55 2.28
CA LEU A 44 9.62 -2.90 0.93
C LEU A 44 10.69 -1.93 0.41
N GLN A 45 10.61 -0.64 0.76
CA GLN A 45 11.65 0.33 0.41
C GLN A 45 12.96 0.03 1.15
N VAL A 46 12.91 -0.31 2.44
CA VAL A 46 14.11 -0.72 3.19
C VAL A 46 14.75 -1.95 2.55
N ALA A 47 13.94 -2.96 2.19
CA ALA A 47 14.42 -4.14 1.47
C ALA A 47 15.01 -3.77 0.10
N GLY A 48 14.38 -2.84 -0.61
CA GLY A 48 14.85 -2.31 -1.90
C GLY A 48 16.25 -1.69 -1.78
N TYR A 49 16.49 -0.87 -0.77
CA TYR A 49 17.82 -0.31 -0.52
C TYR A 49 18.90 -1.37 -0.30
N ALA A 50 18.55 -2.49 0.34
CA ALA A 50 19.50 -3.57 0.60
C ALA A 50 19.90 -4.36 -0.66
N VAL A 51 19.07 -4.33 -1.73
CA VAL A 51 19.26 -5.14 -2.93
C VAL A 51 19.41 -4.33 -4.22
N VAL A 52 19.39 -3.00 -4.14
CA VAL A 52 19.37 -2.09 -5.31
C VAL A 52 20.58 -2.30 -6.24
N ASP A 53 21.75 -2.59 -5.68
CA ASP A 53 22.98 -2.80 -6.46
C ASP A 53 23.16 -4.25 -6.93
N GLN A 54 22.23 -5.15 -6.57
CA GLN A 54 22.30 -6.58 -6.88
C GLN A 54 21.48 -6.92 -8.14
N CYS A 55 21.78 -6.26 -9.25
CA CYS A 55 21.07 -6.48 -10.51
C CYS A 55 21.08 -7.96 -10.93
N GLY A 56 19.92 -8.48 -11.30
CA GLY A 56 19.76 -9.85 -11.80
C GLY A 56 19.61 -10.94 -10.74
N THR A 57 19.75 -10.62 -9.45
CA THR A 57 19.52 -11.59 -8.38
C THR A 57 18.03 -11.85 -8.18
N PHE A 58 17.72 -13.00 -7.57
CA PHE A 58 16.35 -13.36 -7.23
C PHE A 58 15.74 -12.36 -6.22
N GLU A 59 16.53 -11.95 -5.23
CA GLU A 59 16.12 -11.03 -4.17
C GLU A 59 15.70 -9.67 -4.76
N ASN A 60 16.51 -9.11 -5.66
CA ASN A 60 16.18 -7.86 -6.34
C ASN A 60 14.87 -7.97 -7.14
N ARG A 61 14.70 -9.06 -7.90
CA ARG A 61 13.49 -9.31 -8.68
C ARG A 61 12.26 -9.48 -7.78
N ALA A 62 12.39 -10.21 -6.67
CA ALA A 62 11.32 -10.45 -5.73
C ALA A 62 10.84 -9.16 -5.06
N VAL A 63 11.77 -8.33 -4.57
CA VAL A 63 11.45 -7.03 -3.95
C VAL A 63 10.83 -6.08 -4.98
N THR A 64 11.36 -6.04 -6.20
CA THR A 64 10.82 -5.21 -7.28
C THR A 64 9.39 -5.61 -7.64
N LEU A 65 9.12 -6.91 -7.80
CA LEU A 65 7.79 -7.42 -8.09
C LEU A 65 6.82 -7.16 -6.93
N ALA A 66 7.25 -7.41 -5.69
CA ALA A 66 6.44 -7.15 -4.52
C ALA A 66 6.07 -5.66 -4.40
N SER A 67 7.04 -4.76 -4.64
CA SER A 67 6.82 -3.31 -4.65
C SER A 67 5.85 -2.89 -5.76
N TYR A 68 6.00 -3.44 -6.95
CA TYR A 68 5.10 -3.18 -8.06
C TYR A 68 3.65 -3.61 -7.76
N LEU A 69 3.46 -4.82 -7.25
CA LEU A 69 2.14 -5.31 -6.87
C LEU A 69 1.55 -4.48 -5.73
N HIS A 70 2.38 -4.08 -4.76
CA HIS A 70 1.96 -3.19 -3.68
C HIS A 70 1.40 -1.88 -4.24
N ILE A 71 2.08 -1.25 -5.19
CA ILE A 71 1.61 -0.02 -5.84
C ILE A 71 0.32 -0.28 -6.64
N ALA A 72 0.22 -1.40 -7.36
CA ALA A 72 -0.96 -1.74 -8.15
C ALA A 72 -2.23 -1.87 -7.30
N PHE A 73 -2.12 -2.36 -6.06
CA PHE A 73 -3.25 -2.50 -5.14
C PHE A 73 -3.45 -1.30 -4.19
N GLN A 74 -2.51 -0.38 -4.13
CA GLN A 74 -2.57 0.80 -3.26
C GLN A 74 -3.88 1.61 -3.41
N PRO A 75 -4.45 1.83 -4.63
CA PRO A 75 -5.68 2.57 -4.79
C PRO A 75 -6.87 1.99 -4.00
N PHE A 76 -6.93 0.67 -3.82
CA PHE A 76 -7.99 0.04 -3.02
C PHE A 76 -7.95 0.49 -1.56
N LEU A 77 -6.76 0.50 -0.97
CA LEU A 77 -6.59 0.85 0.45
C LEU A 77 -6.83 2.35 0.68
N ILE A 78 -6.29 3.21 -0.19
CA ILE A 78 -6.50 4.65 -0.11
C ILE A 78 -7.99 4.99 -0.23
N ASN A 79 -8.68 4.41 -1.21
CA ASN A 79 -10.09 4.69 -1.42
C ASN A 79 -10.98 4.06 -0.33
N ALA A 80 -10.62 2.88 0.19
CA ALA A 80 -11.30 2.31 1.34
C ALA A 80 -11.21 3.24 2.57
N PHE A 81 -10.01 3.77 2.84
CA PHE A 81 -9.80 4.76 3.90
C PHE A 81 -10.62 6.03 3.65
N ALA A 82 -10.55 6.61 2.45
CA ALA A 82 -11.27 7.83 2.10
C ALA A 82 -12.80 7.66 2.25
N LEU A 83 -13.33 6.49 1.90
CA LEU A 83 -14.74 6.18 2.03
C LEU A 83 -15.22 6.09 3.50
N GLU A 84 -14.32 5.88 4.47
CA GLU A 84 -14.69 5.97 5.88
C GLU A 84 -14.87 7.42 6.37
N LEU A 85 -14.32 8.39 5.64
CA LEU A 85 -14.40 9.81 5.98
C LEU A 85 -15.61 10.51 5.37
N VAL A 86 -16.37 9.85 4.50
CA VAL A 86 -17.55 10.43 3.85
C VAL A 86 -18.85 9.95 4.48
N PRO A 87 -19.95 10.72 4.39
CA PRO A 87 -21.25 10.31 4.88
C PRO A 87 -21.73 8.99 4.25
N LYS A 88 -22.41 8.15 5.04
CA LYS A 88 -22.86 6.82 4.63
C LYS A 88 -23.62 6.82 3.29
N ALA A 89 -24.50 7.80 3.07
CA ALA A 89 -25.26 7.90 1.83
C ALA A 89 -24.37 8.08 0.58
N ALA A 90 -23.31 8.89 0.69
CA ALA A 90 -22.33 9.07 -0.38
C ALA A 90 -21.47 7.81 -0.56
N LYS A 91 -21.01 7.21 0.55
CA LYS A 91 -20.26 5.95 0.55
C LYS A 91 -21.01 4.83 -0.18
N ASP A 92 -22.26 4.58 0.16
CA ASP A 92 -23.08 3.51 -0.43
C ASP A 92 -23.33 3.72 -1.92
N ARG A 93 -23.43 5.00 -2.35
CA ARG A 93 -23.66 5.38 -3.74
C ARG A 93 -22.41 5.21 -4.62
N THR A 94 -21.24 5.56 -4.09
CA THR A 94 -20.00 5.69 -4.89
C THR A 94 -19.07 4.49 -4.79
N LYS A 95 -19.10 3.75 -3.68
CA LYS A 95 -18.11 2.67 -3.40
C LYS A 95 -17.95 1.68 -4.55
N ARG A 96 -19.05 1.29 -5.20
CA ARG A 96 -19.02 0.30 -6.27
C ARG A 96 -18.23 0.79 -7.49
N TRP A 97 -18.42 2.04 -7.87
CA TRP A 97 -17.71 2.66 -8.98
C TRP A 97 -16.25 2.90 -8.65
N VAL A 98 -15.97 3.38 -7.44
CA VAL A 98 -14.60 3.61 -6.97
C VAL A 98 -13.80 2.31 -7.03
N PHE A 99 -14.30 1.23 -6.46
CA PHE A 99 -13.59 -0.06 -6.48
C PHE A 99 -13.54 -0.70 -7.87
N ALA A 100 -14.51 -0.46 -8.73
CA ALA A 100 -14.43 -0.88 -10.14
C ALA A 100 -13.29 -0.19 -10.89
N VAL A 101 -13.11 1.11 -10.68
CA VAL A 101 -11.98 1.87 -11.25
C VAL A 101 -10.65 1.39 -10.66
N CYS A 102 -10.58 1.16 -9.35
CA CYS A 102 -9.38 0.59 -8.72
C CYS A 102 -9.02 -0.79 -9.32
N GLY A 103 -10.03 -1.63 -9.52
CA GLY A 103 -9.85 -2.96 -10.14
C GLY A 103 -9.34 -2.87 -11.57
N LEU A 104 -9.91 -1.97 -12.37
CA LEU A 104 -9.46 -1.72 -13.74
C LEU A 104 -8.00 -1.23 -13.76
N SER A 105 -7.66 -0.27 -12.90
CA SER A 105 -6.29 0.25 -12.77
C SER A 105 -5.30 -0.85 -12.40
N ALA A 106 -5.62 -1.67 -11.40
CA ALA A 106 -4.78 -2.79 -10.99
C ALA A 106 -4.63 -3.82 -12.11
N ALA A 107 -5.72 -4.15 -12.82
CA ALA A 107 -5.70 -5.08 -13.94
C ALA A 107 -4.79 -4.59 -15.08
N VAL A 108 -4.87 -3.30 -15.43
CA VAL A 108 -4.00 -2.68 -16.45
C VAL A 108 -2.53 -2.76 -16.03
N MET A 109 -2.22 -2.43 -14.77
CA MET A 109 -0.84 -2.52 -14.26
C MET A 109 -0.34 -3.97 -14.29
N ILE A 110 -1.13 -4.94 -13.82
CA ILE A 110 -0.73 -6.35 -13.81
C ILE A 110 -0.55 -6.88 -15.25
N ALA A 111 -1.40 -6.46 -16.19
CA ALA A 111 -1.27 -6.85 -17.59
C ALA A 111 0.05 -6.40 -18.23
N GLN A 112 0.65 -5.31 -17.75
CA GLN A 112 1.95 -4.83 -18.20
C GLN A 112 3.14 -5.70 -17.73
N LEU A 113 2.92 -6.61 -16.78
CA LEU A 113 3.93 -7.58 -16.36
C LEU A 113 4.06 -8.75 -17.33
N VAL A 114 3.07 -8.95 -18.19
CA VAL A 114 3.09 -10.00 -19.21
C VAL A 114 3.66 -9.40 -20.49
N PRO A 115 4.78 -9.96 -21.00
CA PRO A 115 5.41 -9.45 -22.21
C PRO A 115 4.55 -9.72 -23.46
#